data_f7932741b59a78b02b2ac39ce88e529b
#
_entry.id   f7932741b59a78b02b2ac39ce88e529b
#
_cell.length_a   1.000
_cell.length_b   1.000
_cell.length_c   1.000
_cell.angle_alpha   90.00
_cell.angle_beta   90.00
_cell.angle_gamma   90.00
#
_symmetry.space_group_name_H-M   'P 1'
#
loop_
_entity.id
_entity.type
_entity.pdbx_description
1 polymer ?
#
loop_
_entity_poly.entity_id
_entity_poly.type
_entity_poly.pdbx_seq_one_letter_code
_entity_poly.pdbx_strand_id
1 'polypeptide(L)' 'MKLLKVIEEYRAETEQEVKEMNERFKTEAKSEGYILNAFSYTKKEKKKSGEVIDEGYVVKVAKVYGGFWDGLE' A
#
# COMPACT_ATOMS: atom_id res chain seq x y z
N MET A 1 4.60 -12.39 21.33
CA MET A 1 4.83 -12.45 19.87
C MET A 1 4.81 -11.04 19.31
N LYS A 2 5.82 -10.66 18.56
CA LYS A 2 5.91 -9.33 17.96
C LYS A 2 5.45 -9.36 16.51
N LEU A 3 4.67 -8.37 16.11
CA LEU A 3 4.30 -8.18 14.72
C LEU A 3 5.47 -7.51 14.01
N LEU A 4 6.07 -8.19 13.04
CA LEU A 4 7.26 -7.70 12.34
C LEU A 4 6.94 -6.99 11.03
N LYS A 5 6.02 -7.54 10.27
CA LYS A 5 5.71 -7.04 8.94
C LYS A 5 4.24 -7.27 8.61
N VAL A 6 3.64 -6.29 7.94
CA VAL A 6 2.27 -6.39 7.43
C VAL A 6 2.29 -6.02 5.96
N ILE A 7 1.62 -6.82 5.14
CA ILE A 7 1.38 -6.51 3.73
C ILE A 7 -0.11 -6.29 3.57
N GLU A 8 -0.48 -5.14 3.05
CA GLU A 8 -1.88 -4.77 2.85
C GLU A 8 -2.13 -4.45 1.39
N GLU A 9 -3.32 -4.79 0.90
CA GLU A 9 -3.75 -4.45 -0.43
C GLU A 9 -5.02 -3.60 -0.34
N TYR A 10 -5.07 -2.56 -1.16
CA TYR A 10 -6.20 -1.64 -1.22
C TYR A 10 -6.61 -1.40 -2.66
N ARG A 11 -7.85 -1.01 -2.85
CA ARG A 11 -8.35 -0.57 -4.14
C ARG A 11 -8.48 0.95 -4.13
N ALA A 12 -7.99 1.60 -5.19
CA ALA A 12 -8.19 3.02 -5.43
C ALA A 12 -8.92 3.19 -6.76
N GLU A 13 -9.76 4.19 -6.85
CA GLU A 13 -10.53 4.46 -8.05
C GLU A 13 -9.75 5.32 -9.04
N THR A 14 -8.89 6.20 -8.55
CA THR A 14 -8.13 7.14 -9.36
C THR A 14 -6.67 7.18 -8.94
N GLU A 15 -5.82 7.68 -9.85
CA GLU A 15 -4.41 7.89 -9.55
C GLU A 15 -4.23 8.92 -8.41
N GLN A 16 -5.11 9.91 -8.33
CA GLN A 16 -5.09 10.89 -7.26
C GLN A 16 -5.27 10.22 -5.89
N GLU A 17 -6.17 9.26 -5.79
CA GLU A 17 -6.36 8.49 -4.55
C GLU A 17 -5.10 7.72 -4.18
N VAL A 18 -4.40 7.15 -5.17
CA VAL A 18 -3.13 6.43 -4.94
C VAL A 18 -2.10 7.37 -4.32
N LYS A 19 -1.98 8.59 -4.84
CA LYS A 19 -1.06 9.59 -4.32
C LYS A 19 -1.42 10.01 -2.90
N GLU A 20 -2.71 10.20 -2.64
CA GLU A 20 -3.21 10.55 -1.32
C GLU A 20 -2.94 9.45 -0.31
N MET A 21 -3.13 8.19 -0.70
CA MET A 21 -2.82 7.03 0.13
C MET A 21 -1.34 7.00 0.49
N ASN A 22 -0.46 7.25 -0.47
CA ASN A 22 0.99 7.28 -0.25
C ASN A 22 1.36 8.32 0.81
N GLU A 23 0.85 9.54 0.68
CA GLU A 23 1.09 10.61 1.65
C GLU A 23 0.54 10.26 3.03
N ARG A 24 -0.65 9.69 3.07
CA ARG A 24 -1.29 9.25 4.30
C ARG A 24 -0.45 8.21 5.04
N PHE A 25 0.03 7.19 4.32
CA PHE A 25 0.87 6.15 4.92
C PHE A 25 2.20 6.70 5.42
N LYS A 26 2.79 7.65 4.71
CA LYS A 26 4.03 8.32 5.17
C LYS A 26 3.82 9.06 6.48
N THR A 27 2.67 9.74 6.61
CA THR A 27 2.32 10.46 7.83
C THR A 27 2.04 9.48 8.98
N GLU A 28 1.28 8.43 8.71
CA GLU A 28 0.97 7.40 9.71
C GLU A 28 2.22 6.68 10.20
N ALA A 29 3.18 6.44 9.31
CA ALA A 29 4.44 5.78 9.67
C ALA A 29 5.15 6.53 10.79
N LYS A 30 5.16 7.84 10.74
CA LYS A 30 5.79 8.67 11.77
C LYS A 30 5.05 8.60 13.10
N SER A 31 3.71 8.59 13.07
CA SER A 31 2.92 8.59 14.30
C SER A 31 2.78 7.20 14.93
N GLU A 32 2.74 6.14 14.11
CA GLU A 32 2.57 4.78 14.59
C GLU A 32 3.86 3.99 14.75
N GLY A 33 4.98 4.54 14.31
CA GLY A 33 6.29 3.94 14.52
C GLY A 33 6.60 2.75 13.62
N TYR A 34 6.03 2.69 12.42
CA TYR A 34 6.43 1.70 11.44
C TYR A 34 7.25 2.36 10.31
N ILE A 35 7.94 1.53 9.55
CA ILE A 35 8.68 1.96 8.36
C ILE A 35 7.88 1.52 7.15
N LEU A 36 7.59 2.44 6.24
CA LEU A 36 6.95 2.13 4.98
C LEU A 36 7.98 1.52 4.05
N ASN A 37 8.06 0.19 4.03
CA ASN A 37 9.09 -0.56 3.31
C ASN A 37 8.86 -0.59 1.81
N ALA A 38 7.61 -0.69 1.39
CA ALA A 38 7.26 -0.69 -0.03
C ALA A 38 5.87 -0.11 -0.24
N PHE A 39 5.73 0.62 -1.32
CA PHE A 39 4.44 1.13 -1.77
C PHE A 39 4.44 1.02 -3.29
N SER A 40 3.54 0.22 -3.82
CA SER A 40 3.42 0.04 -5.26
C SER A 40 1.95 0.00 -5.66
N TYR A 41 1.69 0.26 -6.93
CA TYR A 41 0.34 0.14 -7.44
C TYR A 41 0.36 -0.34 -8.87
N THR A 42 -0.73 -0.98 -9.28
CA THR A 42 -0.91 -1.49 -10.64
C THR A 42 -2.29 -1.08 -11.12
N LYS A 43 -2.36 -0.53 -12.32
CA LYS A 43 -3.64 -0.21 -12.95
C LYS A 43 -4.31 -1.49 -13.43
N LYS A 44 -5.56 -1.67 -13.07
CA LYS A 44 -6.38 -2.79 -13.50
C LYS A 44 -7.58 -2.29 -14.31
N GLU A 45 -7.86 -2.95 -15.41
CA GLU A 45 -8.98 -2.63 -16.27
C GLU A 45 -9.82 -3.88 -16.50
N LYS A 46 -11.12 -3.71 -16.46
CA LYS A 46 -12.06 -4.76 -16.84
C LYS A 46 -12.64 -4.39 -18.20
N LYS A 47 -12.47 -5.28 -19.18
CA LYS A 47 -12.95 -5.06 -20.54
C LYS A 47 -14.05 -6.02 -20.89
N LYS A 48 -15.01 -5.55 -21.69
CA LYS A 48 -16.06 -6.35 -22.26
C LYS A 48 -16.25 -5.92 -23.71
N SER A 49 -16.18 -6.88 -24.63
CA SER A 49 -16.32 -6.61 -26.05
C SER A 49 -15.34 -5.53 -26.56
N GLY A 50 -14.12 -5.54 -26.02
CA GLY A 50 -13.07 -4.58 -26.40
C GLY A 50 -13.18 -3.21 -25.77
N GLU A 51 -14.21 -2.96 -24.97
CA GLU A 51 -14.40 -1.69 -24.28
C GLU A 51 -14.04 -1.81 -22.81
N VAL A 52 -13.42 -0.76 -22.25
CA VAL A 52 -13.13 -0.68 -20.81
C VAL A 52 -14.43 -0.32 -20.10
N ILE A 53 -14.94 -1.23 -19.28
CA ILE A 53 -16.18 -1.03 -18.53
C ILE A 53 -15.93 -0.70 -17.07
N ASP A 54 -14.73 -0.94 -16.58
CA ASP A 54 -14.33 -0.60 -15.22
C ASP A 54 -12.82 -0.47 -15.18
N GLU A 55 -12.32 0.43 -14.38
CA GLU A 55 -10.89 0.58 -14.16
C GLU A 55 -10.64 1.01 -12.73
N GLY A 56 -9.44 0.74 -12.25
CA GLY A 56 -9.03 1.10 -10.91
C GLY A 56 -7.59 0.72 -10.68
N TYR A 57 -7.13 0.91 -9.46
CA TYR A 57 -5.76 0.62 -9.07
C TYR A 57 -5.75 -0.32 -7.88
N VAL A 58 -4.86 -1.29 -7.93
CA VAL A 58 -4.57 -2.15 -6.78
C VAL A 58 -3.29 -1.64 -6.16
N VAL A 59 -3.35 -1.26 -4.91
CA VAL A 59 -2.24 -0.68 -4.15
C VAL A 59 -1.74 -1.71 -3.15
N LYS A 60 -0.44 -1.97 -3.17
CA LYS A 60 0.21 -2.86 -2.20
C LYS A 60 1.13 -2.04 -1.30
N VAL A 61 0.99 -2.25 -0.01
CA VAL A 61 1.77 -1.54 1.01
C VAL A 61 2.43 -2.57 1.93
N ALA A 62 3.72 -2.43 2.13
CA ALA A 62 4.46 -3.25 3.09
C ALA A 62 4.95 -2.36 4.24
N LYS A 63 4.51 -2.69 5.45
CA LYS A 63 4.87 -1.97 6.68
C LYS A 63 5.79 -2.85 7.52
N VAL A 64 6.92 -2.30 7.97
CA VAL A 64 7.87 -3.00 8.83
C VAL A 64 7.90 -2.29 10.18
N TYR A 65 7.65 -3.03 11.22
CA TYR A 65 7.64 -2.50 12.58
C TYR A 65 9.04 -2.59 13.23
N GLY A 66 9.31 -1.69 14.16
CA GLY A 66 10.62 -1.57 14.79
C GLY A 66 11.17 -2.87 15.39
N GLY A 67 10.28 -3.72 15.89
CA GLY A 67 10.67 -5.02 16.42
C GLY A 67 11.33 -5.97 15.43
N PHE A 68 11.14 -5.73 14.12
CA PHE A 68 11.79 -6.50 13.08
C PHE A 68 13.32 -6.33 13.12
N TRP A 69 13.76 -5.07 13.25
CA TRP A 69 15.19 -4.75 13.26
C TRP A 69 15.85 -5.20 14.56
N ASP A 70 15.13 -5.07 15.66
CA ASP A 70 15.63 -5.52 16.97
C ASP A 70 15.88 -7.04 17.00
N GLY A 71 15.07 -7.78 16.25
CA GLY A 71 15.22 -9.23 16.17
C GLY A 71 16.38 -9.71 15.29
N LEU A 72 16.97 -8.79 14.51
CA LEU A 72 18.06 -9.12 13.59
C LEU A 72 19.44 -8.78 14.14
N GLU A 73 19.49 -8.09 15.26
CA GLU A 73 20.75 -7.73 15.90
C GLU A 73 21.31 -8.81 16.81
#